data_1e536be875d6c5cd32c5de7c75c99b38
#
_entry.id   1e536be875d6c5cd32c5de7c75c99b38
#
_cell.length_a   1.000
_cell.length_b   1.000
_cell.length_c   1.000
_cell.angle_alpha   90.00
_cell.angle_beta   90.00
_cell.angle_gamma   90.00
#
_symmetry.space_group_name_H-M   'P 1'
#
loop_
_entity.id
_entity.type
_entity.pdbx_description
1 polymer ?
#
loop_
_entity_poly.entity_id
_entity_poly.type
_entity_poly.pdbx_seq_one_letter_code
_entity_poly.pdbx_strand_id
1 'polypeptide(L)'
;MPLRSFCQDKAAIKEKLEEDARLVLGKLSGITFETPGFDRKGFAQAMKTYTRLNNRVFANHRYYYPRSEEEDLELFRSMKPLLKPENLIFAKSEGEVVGYILWYPDFNELVKPGKVPGIATYLRYKVLRQIPATGKVVEIGLEKKYERTGIIALLFREALNSSHEKCDKVISSWVLEENLSSSLAVRRYANKIYKEFVTYEKDIPLL
;
A
#
# COMPACT_ATOMS: atom_id res chain seq x y z
N MET A 1 21.70 -2.05 -7.45
CA MET A 1 20.45 -1.65 -8.12
C MET A 1 19.70 -0.69 -7.21
N PRO A 2 19.35 0.51 -7.62
CA PRO A 2 18.73 1.48 -6.73
C PRO A 2 17.25 1.17 -6.52
N LEU A 3 16.87 1.15 -5.25
CA LEU A 3 15.48 1.11 -4.80
C LEU A 3 15.20 2.46 -4.14
N ARG A 4 14.10 3.11 -4.49
CA ARG A 4 13.77 4.43 -3.97
C ARG A 4 12.39 4.46 -3.36
N SER A 5 12.26 5.17 -2.25
CA SER A 5 11.01 5.58 -1.66
C SER A 5 10.80 7.06 -1.93
N PHE A 6 9.56 7.47 -2.13
CA PHE A 6 9.20 8.85 -2.46
C PHE A 6 8.29 9.43 -1.40
N CYS A 7 8.30 10.75 -1.27
CA CYS A 7 7.38 11.47 -0.40
C CYS A 7 6.76 12.68 -1.08
N GLN A 8 5.61 13.08 -0.58
CA GLN A 8 4.92 14.31 -0.98
C GLN A 8 3.93 14.74 0.10
N ASP A 9 3.59 16.02 0.10
CA ASP A 9 2.53 16.58 0.92
C ASP A 9 1.16 16.05 0.45
N LYS A 10 0.34 15.62 1.39
CA LYS A 10 -0.98 15.03 1.11
C LYS A 10 -1.87 15.97 0.29
N ALA A 11 -1.85 17.26 0.59
CA ALA A 11 -2.65 18.25 -0.14
C ALA A 11 -2.28 18.30 -1.64
N ALA A 12 -0.98 18.34 -1.96
CA ALA A 12 -0.51 18.35 -3.33
C ALA A 12 -0.85 17.08 -4.10
N ILE A 13 -0.80 15.91 -3.42
CA ILE A 13 -1.23 14.64 -4.03
C ILE A 13 -2.74 14.68 -4.29
N LYS A 14 -3.53 15.14 -3.32
CA LYS A 14 -4.98 15.16 -3.40
C LYS A 14 -5.46 16.02 -4.58
N GLU A 15 -4.93 17.22 -4.76
CA GLU A 15 -5.27 18.10 -5.87
C GLU A 15 -5.07 17.38 -7.22
N LYS A 16 -3.91 16.78 -7.42
CA LYS A 16 -3.57 16.06 -8.66
C LYS A 16 -4.41 14.80 -8.87
N LEU A 17 -4.72 14.07 -7.79
CA LEU A 17 -5.57 12.89 -7.89
C LEU A 17 -7.01 13.23 -8.22
N GLU A 18 -7.54 14.34 -7.72
CA GLU A 18 -8.90 14.79 -8.07
C GLU A 18 -8.99 15.20 -9.53
N GLU A 19 -7.97 15.84 -10.08
CA GLU A 19 -7.88 16.15 -11.51
C GLU A 19 -7.88 14.87 -12.35
N ASP A 20 -6.97 13.92 -12.03
CA ASP A 20 -6.88 12.64 -12.73
C ASP A 20 -8.17 11.82 -12.58
N ALA A 21 -8.78 11.79 -11.39
CA ALA A 21 -9.99 11.05 -11.13
C ALA A 21 -11.17 11.56 -11.98
N ARG A 22 -11.32 12.87 -12.18
CA ARG A 22 -12.36 13.43 -13.06
C ARG A 22 -12.23 12.92 -14.49
N LEU A 23 -11.00 12.80 -15.00
CA LEU A 23 -10.72 12.29 -16.35
C LEU A 23 -11.03 10.80 -16.49
N VAL A 24 -10.83 10.04 -15.41
CA VAL A 24 -10.95 8.58 -15.39
C VAL A 24 -12.39 8.13 -15.12
N LEU A 25 -13.07 8.75 -14.16
CA LEU A 25 -14.44 8.36 -13.76
C LEU A 25 -15.45 8.42 -14.89
N GLY A 26 -15.30 9.36 -15.83
CA GLY A 26 -16.15 9.43 -17.03
C GLY A 26 -15.95 8.29 -18.02
N LYS A 27 -14.86 7.51 -17.88
CA LYS A 27 -14.49 6.43 -18.82
C LYS A 27 -14.59 5.03 -18.21
N LEU A 28 -14.64 4.92 -16.88
CA LEU A 28 -14.71 3.66 -16.16
C LEU A 28 -16.13 3.41 -15.65
N SER A 29 -16.81 2.45 -16.27
CA SER A 29 -18.07 1.91 -15.75
C SER A 29 -17.82 0.59 -15.01
N GLY A 30 -18.58 0.34 -13.94
CA GLY A 30 -18.55 -0.96 -13.25
C GLY A 30 -17.36 -1.18 -12.30
N ILE A 31 -16.54 -0.15 -12.02
CA ILE A 31 -15.51 -0.23 -11.00
C ILE A 31 -16.06 0.25 -9.66
N THR A 32 -15.92 -0.57 -8.64
CA THR A 32 -16.29 -0.26 -7.25
C THR A 32 -15.11 -0.48 -6.31
N PHE A 33 -15.13 0.21 -5.16
CA PHE A 33 -14.11 0.08 -4.14
C PHE A 33 -14.75 -0.40 -2.84
N GLU A 34 -14.09 -1.34 -2.18
CA GLU A 34 -14.57 -1.86 -0.90
C GLU A 34 -13.43 -2.06 0.10
N THR A 35 -13.76 -1.89 1.37
CA THR A 35 -12.91 -2.26 2.49
C THR A 35 -13.40 -3.57 3.09
N PRO A 36 -12.50 -4.51 3.43
CA PRO A 36 -12.91 -5.78 4.01
C PRO A 36 -13.37 -5.62 5.46
N GLY A 37 -14.21 -6.55 5.93
CA GLY A 37 -14.46 -6.70 7.37
C GLY A 37 -13.18 -7.08 8.12
N PHE A 38 -12.99 -6.52 9.34
CA PHE A 38 -11.84 -6.81 10.20
C PHE A 38 -12.20 -7.61 11.45
N ASP A 39 -13.39 -8.22 11.50
CA ASP A 39 -13.66 -9.31 12.44
C ASP A 39 -12.72 -10.50 12.14
N ARG A 40 -12.84 -11.58 12.89
CA ARG A 40 -11.96 -12.74 12.72
C ARG A 40 -12.09 -13.39 11.34
N LYS A 41 -13.32 -13.54 10.82
CA LYS A 41 -13.60 -14.19 9.54
C LYS A 41 -13.30 -13.25 8.37
N GLY A 42 -13.75 -12.01 8.44
CA GLY A 42 -13.52 -11.00 7.42
C GLY A 42 -12.03 -10.72 7.19
N PHE A 43 -11.26 -10.61 8.27
CA PHE A 43 -9.81 -10.41 8.16
C PHE A 43 -9.11 -11.61 7.50
N ALA A 44 -9.47 -12.84 7.88
CA ALA A 44 -8.89 -14.03 7.23
C ALA A 44 -9.25 -14.09 5.74
N GLN A 45 -10.50 -13.79 5.39
CA GLN A 45 -10.92 -13.73 3.99
C GLN A 45 -10.22 -12.62 3.21
N ALA A 46 -10.03 -11.45 3.83
CA ALA A 46 -9.29 -10.34 3.23
C ALA A 46 -7.84 -10.73 2.91
N MET A 47 -7.17 -11.41 3.84
CA MET A 47 -5.79 -11.89 3.61
C MET A 47 -5.72 -12.91 2.49
N LYS A 48 -6.65 -13.86 2.40
CA LYS A 48 -6.73 -14.80 1.27
C LYS A 48 -6.86 -14.09 -0.07
N THR A 49 -7.77 -13.13 -0.16
CA THR A 49 -7.98 -12.34 -1.38
C THR A 49 -6.74 -11.54 -1.74
N TYR A 50 -6.14 -10.87 -0.74
CA TYR A 50 -4.90 -10.12 -0.89
C TYR A 50 -3.76 -11.01 -1.39
N THR A 51 -3.49 -12.15 -0.74
CA THR A 51 -2.41 -13.07 -1.12
C THR A 51 -2.55 -13.58 -2.54
N ARG A 52 -3.77 -14.04 -2.92
CA ARG A 52 -4.03 -14.54 -4.27
C ARG A 52 -3.81 -13.47 -5.33
N LEU A 53 -4.29 -12.27 -5.09
CA LEU A 53 -4.12 -11.16 -6.03
C LEU A 53 -2.67 -10.70 -6.09
N ASN A 54 -1.99 -10.60 -4.94
CA ASN A 54 -0.59 -10.24 -4.83
C ASN A 54 0.29 -11.22 -5.64
N ASN A 55 0.12 -12.52 -5.43
CA ASN A 55 0.84 -13.55 -6.17
C ASN A 55 0.63 -13.47 -7.69
N ARG A 56 -0.56 -13.08 -8.15
CA ARG A 56 -0.83 -12.89 -9.58
C ARG A 56 -0.18 -11.62 -10.14
N VAL A 57 -0.32 -10.52 -9.42
CA VAL A 57 0.15 -9.19 -9.88
C VAL A 57 1.67 -9.13 -9.92
N PHE A 58 2.34 -9.69 -8.93
CA PHE A 58 3.80 -9.63 -8.80
C PHE A 58 4.55 -10.87 -9.27
N ALA A 59 3.87 -11.84 -9.92
CA ALA A 59 4.46 -13.10 -10.37
C ALA A 59 5.78 -12.94 -11.16
N ASN A 60 5.91 -11.86 -11.92
CA ASN A 60 7.09 -11.55 -12.74
C ASN A 60 8.00 -10.48 -12.13
N HIS A 61 7.78 -10.10 -10.88
CA HIS A 61 8.61 -9.10 -10.24
C HIS A 61 9.89 -9.73 -9.68
N ARG A 62 11.06 -9.19 -10.02
CA ARG A 62 12.40 -9.77 -9.75
C ARG A 62 12.62 -10.18 -8.28
N TYR A 63 12.10 -9.41 -7.32
CA TYR A 63 12.29 -9.65 -5.89
C TYR A 63 11.00 -10.13 -5.20
N TYR A 64 10.07 -10.66 -5.96
CA TYR A 64 8.85 -11.20 -5.42
C TYR A 64 8.93 -12.73 -5.33
N TYR A 65 8.57 -13.25 -4.16
CA TYR A 65 8.40 -14.66 -3.92
C TYR A 65 6.93 -14.93 -3.57
N PRO A 66 6.27 -15.88 -4.24
CA PRO A 66 4.90 -16.25 -3.90
C PRO A 66 4.80 -16.65 -2.43
N ARG A 67 3.80 -16.14 -1.75
CA ARG A 67 3.50 -16.43 -0.34
C ARG A 67 2.25 -17.29 -0.25
N SER A 68 2.15 -18.12 0.79
CA SER A 68 0.92 -18.81 1.12
C SER A 68 -0.07 -17.90 1.85
N GLU A 69 -1.34 -18.30 1.88
CA GLU A 69 -2.37 -17.59 2.62
C GLU A 69 -2.08 -17.57 4.13
N GLU A 70 -1.46 -18.65 4.63
CA GLU A 70 -1.07 -18.81 6.03
C GLU A 70 0.07 -17.86 6.40
N GLU A 71 1.09 -17.74 5.55
CA GLU A 71 2.22 -16.83 5.76
C GLU A 71 1.75 -15.36 5.85
N ASP A 72 0.92 -14.92 4.92
CA ASP A 72 0.38 -13.56 4.97
C ASP A 72 -0.55 -13.35 6.18
N LEU A 73 -1.40 -14.33 6.49
CA LEU A 73 -2.27 -14.25 7.66
C LEU A 73 -1.46 -14.15 8.96
N GLU A 74 -0.36 -14.88 9.10
CA GLU A 74 0.53 -14.80 10.25
C GLU A 74 1.26 -13.45 10.32
N LEU A 75 1.82 -13.00 9.20
CA LEU A 75 2.50 -11.71 9.08
C LEU A 75 1.58 -10.56 9.52
N PHE A 76 0.38 -10.51 8.99
CA PHE A 76 -0.55 -9.42 9.28
C PHE A 76 -1.28 -9.56 10.62
N ARG A 77 -1.34 -10.76 11.22
CA ARG A 77 -1.95 -10.98 12.53
C ARG A 77 -1.31 -10.11 13.62
N SER A 78 0.00 -9.96 13.60
CA SER A 78 0.73 -9.12 14.55
C SER A 78 0.40 -7.63 14.39
N MET A 79 0.10 -7.19 13.19
CA MET A 79 -0.25 -5.81 12.87
C MET A 79 -1.75 -5.52 12.98
N LYS A 80 -2.59 -6.54 12.94
CA LYS A 80 -4.06 -6.38 12.97
C LYS A 80 -4.58 -5.41 14.03
N PRO A 81 -4.06 -5.39 15.28
CA PRO A 81 -4.51 -4.44 16.30
C PRO A 81 -4.25 -2.97 15.95
N LEU A 82 -3.27 -2.69 15.11
CA LEU A 82 -2.93 -1.34 14.64
C LEU A 82 -3.73 -0.94 13.39
N LEU A 83 -4.12 -1.91 12.58
CA LEU A 83 -4.81 -1.67 11.33
C LEU A 83 -6.30 -1.39 11.53
N LYS A 84 -6.89 -0.83 10.48
CA LYS A 84 -8.33 -0.60 10.31
C LYS A 84 -8.77 -1.14 8.95
N PRO A 85 -10.09 -1.39 8.73
CA PRO A 85 -10.58 -1.84 7.43
C PRO A 85 -10.10 -1.00 6.25
N GLU A 86 -10.13 0.31 6.38
CA GLU A 86 -9.73 1.26 5.35
C GLU A 86 -8.22 1.24 5.01
N ASN A 87 -7.40 0.51 5.75
CA ASN A 87 -5.99 0.32 5.42
C ASN A 87 -5.75 -0.67 4.27
N LEU A 88 -6.76 -1.47 3.92
CA LEU A 88 -6.76 -2.34 2.75
C LEU A 88 -8.03 -2.04 1.94
N ILE A 89 -7.86 -1.56 0.72
CA ILE A 89 -8.96 -1.23 -0.18
C ILE A 89 -8.82 -2.09 -1.42
N PHE A 90 -9.88 -2.78 -1.78
CA PHE A 90 -9.97 -3.56 -3.01
C PHE A 90 -10.72 -2.81 -4.10
N ALA A 91 -10.21 -2.84 -5.32
CA ALA A 91 -10.94 -2.44 -6.52
C ALA A 91 -11.60 -3.68 -7.14
N LYS A 92 -12.87 -3.56 -7.47
CA LYS A 92 -13.66 -4.60 -8.14
C LYS A 92 -14.13 -4.14 -9.50
N SER A 93 -14.13 -5.08 -10.44
CA SER A 93 -14.77 -4.95 -11.74
C SER A 93 -15.71 -6.14 -11.93
N GLU A 94 -16.97 -5.87 -12.23
CA GLU A 94 -17.99 -6.92 -12.42
C GLU A 94 -18.07 -7.93 -11.25
N GLY A 95 -17.84 -7.43 -10.02
CA GLY A 95 -17.85 -8.24 -8.79
C GLY A 95 -16.53 -8.93 -8.45
N GLU A 96 -15.59 -9.03 -9.38
CA GLU A 96 -14.28 -9.66 -9.18
C GLU A 96 -13.24 -8.65 -8.66
N VAL A 97 -12.40 -9.07 -7.70
CA VAL A 97 -11.31 -8.24 -7.19
C VAL A 97 -10.17 -8.21 -8.21
N VAL A 98 -9.88 -7.01 -8.71
CA VAL A 98 -8.92 -6.77 -9.80
C VAL A 98 -7.71 -5.94 -9.38
N GLY A 99 -7.78 -5.29 -8.23
CA GLY A 99 -6.70 -4.47 -7.69
C GLY A 99 -6.86 -4.20 -6.21
N TYR A 100 -5.83 -3.68 -5.60
CA TYR A 100 -5.84 -3.29 -4.20
C TYR A 100 -4.81 -2.20 -3.90
N ILE A 101 -5.00 -1.52 -2.78
CA ILE A 101 -4.00 -0.69 -2.12
C ILE A 101 -3.94 -1.05 -0.64
N LEU A 102 -2.73 -1.29 -0.14
CA LEU A 102 -2.42 -1.46 1.26
C LEU A 102 -1.65 -0.24 1.74
N TRP A 103 -2.21 0.46 2.71
CA TRP A 103 -1.61 1.65 3.30
C TRP A 103 -1.92 1.70 4.80
N TYR A 104 -1.10 2.39 5.57
CA TYR A 104 -1.37 2.67 6.98
C TYR A 104 -0.51 3.84 7.47
N PRO A 105 -0.85 4.44 8.63
CA PRO A 105 0.00 5.46 9.26
C PRO A 105 1.41 4.92 9.51
N ASP A 106 2.44 5.75 9.32
CA ASP A 106 3.81 5.32 9.62
C ASP A 106 4.01 5.17 11.14
N PHE A 107 3.71 3.99 11.65
CA PHE A 107 3.84 3.66 13.06
C PHE A 107 5.27 3.81 13.62
N ASN A 108 6.29 3.94 12.76
CA ASN A 108 7.65 4.24 13.21
C ASN A 108 7.74 5.59 13.91
N GLU A 109 6.87 6.55 13.60
CA GLU A 109 6.80 7.83 14.32
C GLU A 109 6.44 7.66 15.82
N LEU A 110 5.79 6.55 16.15
CA LEU A 110 5.41 6.20 17.52
C LEU A 110 6.40 5.27 18.23
N VAL A 111 7.51 4.95 17.59
CA VAL A 111 8.51 4.00 18.09
C VAL A 111 9.80 4.75 18.43
N LYS A 112 10.42 4.41 19.57
CA LYS A 112 11.74 4.94 19.91
C LYS A 112 12.80 4.36 18.97
N PRO A 113 13.86 5.11 18.63
CA PRO A 113 14.98 4.59 17.84
C PRO A 113 15.48 3.25 18.36
N GLY A 114 15.76 2.31 17.47
CA GLY A 114 16.25 0.96 17.80
C GLY A 114 15.20 0.01 18.39
N LYS A 115 13.92 0.39 18.41
CA LYS A 115 12.82 -0.51 18.83
C LYS A 115 11.93 -0.86 17.64
N VAL A 116 11.09 -1.88 17.81
CA VAL A 116 10.07 -2.30 16.84
C VAL A 116 8.67 -1.94 17.34
N PRO A 117 7.68 -1.78 16.44
CA PRO A 117 6.29 -1.62 16.83
C PRO A 117 5.83 -2.77 17.74
N GLY A 118 5.12 -2.45 18.81
CA GLY A 118 4.63 -3.42 19.80
C GLY A 118 3.54 -2.82 20.68
N ILE A 119 3.36 -3.38 21.87
CA ILE A 119 2.30 -2.96 22.81
C ILE A 119 2.35 -1.45 23.11
N ALA A 120 3.55 -0.88 23.29
CA ALA A 120 3.70 0.55 23.53
C ALA A 120 3.21 1.39 22.34
N THR A 121 3.45 0.94 21.10
CA THR A 121 2.94 1.59 19.89
C THR A 121 1.41 1.51 19.84
N TYR A 122 0.86 0.33 20.16
CA TYR A 122 -0.59 0.15 20.25
C TYR A 122 -1.21 1.11 21.26
N LEU A 123 -0.68 1.19 22.48
CA LEU A 123 -1.18 2.10 23.52
C LEU A 123 -1.13 3.56 23.08
N ARG A 124 -0.01 4.00 22.49
CA ARG A 124 0.13 5.36 21.96
C ARG A 124 -0.92 5.65 20.89
N TYR A 125 -1.07 4.76 19.94
CA TYR A 125 -1.97 4.94 18.80
C TYR A 125 -3.45 4.84 19.18
N LYS A 126 -3.85 3.73 19.84
CA LYS A 126 -5.28 3.43 20.11
C LYS A 126 -5.80 4.08 21.38
N VAL A 127 -4.98 4.17 22.44
CA VAL A 127 -5.41 4.68 23.75
C VAL A 127 -5.11 6.16 23.87
N LEU A 128 -3.85 6.57 23.63
CA LEU A 128 -3.45 7.98 23.73
C LEU A 128 -3.77 8.78 22.46
N ARG A 129 -4.30 8.14 21.41
CA ARG A 129 -4.71 8.78 20.15
C ARG A 129 -3.60 9.63 19.52
N GLN A 130 -2.36 9.18 19.64
CA GLN A 130 -1.22 9.77 18.96
C GLN A 130 -1.25 9.31 17.49
N ILE A 131 -1.72 10.18 16.61
CA ILE A 131 -1.85 9.87 15.18
C ILE A 131 -0.56 10.27 14.48
N PRO A 132 0.12 9.35 13.74
CA PRO A 132 1.24 9.70 12.89
C PRO A 132 0.86 10.75 11.84
N ALA A 133 1.77 11.68 11.57
CA ALA A 133 1.60 12.70 10.55
C ALA A 133 1.82 12.15 9.13
N THR A 134 2.49 11.02 9.01
CA THR A 134 2.81 10.38 7.73
C THR A 134 1.95 9.16 7.48
N GLY A 135 1.32 9.10 6.31
CA GLY A 135 0.71 7.89 5.75
C GLY A 135 1.72 7.14 4.87
N LYS A 136 1.80 5.83 4.99
CA LYS A 136 2.68 4.99 4.19
C LYS A 136 1.87 4.11 3.25
N VAL A 137 2.05 4.29 1.95
CA VAL A 137 1.58 3.33 0.94
C VAL A 137 2.58 2.19 0.90
N VAL A 138 2.15 1.02 1.33
CA VAL A 138 2.99 -0.17 1.47
C VAL A 138 3.08 -0.92 0.17
N GLU A 139 1.92 -1.12 -0.43
CA GLU A 139 1.81 -1.90 -1.64
C GLU A 139 0.56 -1.50 -2.42
N ILE A 140 0.67 -1.52 -3.73
CA ILE A 140 -0.47 -1.34 -4.63
C ILE A 140 -0.32 -2.35 -5.77
N GLY A 141 -1.39 -3.05 -6.06
CA GLY A 141 -1.43 -4.05 -7.11
C GLY A 141 -2.66 -3.90 -7.98
N LEU A 142 -2.48 -4.16 -9.27
CA LEU A 142 -3.56 -4.15 -10.26
C LEU A 142 -3.30 -5.24 -11.29
N GLU A 143 -4.32 -6.00 -11.66
CA GLU A 143 -4.19 -6.99 -12.73
C GLU A 143 -3.81 -6.33 -14.05
N LYS A 144 -2.92 -6.98 -14.81
CA LYS A 144 -2.31 -6.44 -16.03
C LYS A 144 -3.34 -5.93 -17.05
N LYS A 145 -4.47 -6.61 -17.19
CA LYS A 145 -5.55 -6.20 -18.13
C LYS A 145 -6.18 -4.84 -17.80
N TYR A 146 -6.01 -4.36 -16.55
CA TYR A 146 -6.51 -3.06 -16.08
C TYR A 146 -5.42 -2.00 -15.95
N GLU A 147 -4.18 -2.31 -16.33
CA GLU A 147 -3.11 -1.31 -16.37
C GLU A 147 -3.50 -0.15 -17.30
N ARG A 148 -3.05 1.05 -16.96
CA ARG A 148 -3.30 2.30 -17.71
C ARG A 148 -4.78 2.73 -17.81
N THR A 149 -5.69 2.07 -17.09
CA THR A 149 -7.10 2.48 -17.03
C THR A 149 -7.36 3.65 -16.07
N GLY A 150 -6.42 3.93 -15.17
CA GLY A 150 -6.55 4.95 -14.12
C GLY A 150 -7.07 4.41 -12.78
N ILE A 151 -7.36 3.10 -12.66
CA ILE A 151 -7.81 2.48 -11.39
C ILE A 151 -6.80 2.71 -10.27
N ILE A 152 -5.49 2.74 -10.56
CA ILE A 152 -4.45 3.05 -9.57
C ILE A 152 -4.66 4.44 -8.97
N ALA A 153 -4.97 5.45 -9.79
CA ALA A 153 -5.27 6.79 -9.30
C ALA A 153 -6.49 6.82 -8.38
N LEU A 154 -7.53 6.07 -8.73
CA LEU A 154 -8.72 5.95 -7.91
C LEU A 154 -8.45 5.22 -6.59
N LEU A 155 -7.66 4.14 -6.58
CA LEU A 155 -7.23 3.47 -5.35
C LEU A 155 -6.42 4.41 -4.44
N PHE A 156 -5.50 5.20 -4.99
CA PHE A 156 -4.79 6.23 -4.23
C PHE A 156 -5.74 7.28 -3.65
N ARG A 157 -6.72 7.73 -4.43
CA ARG A 157 -7.73 8.69 -3.97
C ARG A 157 -8.54 8.13 -2.80
N GLU A 158 -9.02 6.90 -2.91
CA GLU A 158 -9.77 6.24 -1.82
C GLU A 158 -8.91 6.10 -0.54
N ALA A 159 -7.64 5.72 -0.67
CA ALA A 159 -6.72 5.64 0.46
C ALA A 159 -6.49 7.02 1.12
N LEU A 160 -6.30 8.08 0.32
CA LEU A 160 -6.14 9.44 0.86
C LEU A 160 -7.41 9.95 1.54
N ASN A 161 -8.58 9.67 0.97
CA ASN A 161 -9.86 10.09 1.55
C ASN A 161 -10.14 9.38 2.88
N SER A 162 -9.71 8.13 3.02
CA SER A 162 -9.83 7.37 4.26
C SER A 162 -8.74 7.70 5.30
N SER A 163 -7.69 8.43 4.92
CA SER A 163 -6.62 8.81 5.84
C SER A 163 -7.05 9.90 6.82
N HIS A 164 -6.53 9.82 8.05
CA HIS A 164 -6.81 10.79 9.09
C HIS A 164 -6.40 12.22 8.67
N GLU A 165 -7.14 13.23 9.13
CA GLU A 165 -6.87 14.64 8.81
C GLU A 165 -5.47 15.11 9.24
N LYS A 166 -4.93 14.59 10.36
CA LYS A 166 -3.57 14.86 10.84
C LYS A 166 -2.47 14.26 9.98
N CYS A 167 -2.83 13.37 9.05
CA CYS A 167 -1.87 12.85 8.08
C CYS A 167 -1.66 13.92 7.00
N ASP A 168 -0.52 14.60 7.04
CA ASP A 168 -0.17 15.69 6.14
C ASP A 168 0.85 15.27 5.05
N LYS A 169 1.53 14.14 5.25
CA LYS A 169 2.51 13.57 4.32
C LYS A 169 2.17 12.16 3.91
N VAL A 170 2.59 11.80 2.72
CA VAL A 170 2.50 10.43 2.21
C VAL A 170 3.87 9.99 1.73
N ILE A 171 4.25 8.78 2.13
CA ILE A 171 5.47 8.12 1.66
C ILE A 171 5.12 6.82 0.94
N SER A 172 5.90 6.46 -0.07
CA SER A 172 5.81 5.14 -0.69
C SER A 172 6.72 4.14 0.03
N SER A 173 6.42 2.86 -0.07
CA SER A 173 7.42 1.81 0.07
C SER A 173 8.52 1.98 -0.98
N TRP A 174 9.54 1.14 -0.93
CA TRP A 174 10.57 1.13 -1.97
C TRP A 174 9.97 0.70 -3.32
N VAL A 175 10.42 1.39 -4.35
CA VAL A 175 10.06 1.09 -5.74
C VAL A 175 11.35 0.79 -6.49
N LEU A 176 11.32 -0.29 -7.24
CA LEU A 176 12.43 -0.67 -8.10
C LEU A 176 12.47 0.27 -9.31
N GLU A 177 13.61 0.90 -9.57
CA GLU A 177 13.71 1.91 -10.62
C GLU A 177 13.45 1.34 -12.02
N GLU A 178 13.80 0.07 -12.25
CA GLU A 178 13.54 -0.65 -13.50
C GLU A 178 12.06 -1.02 -13.71
N ASN A 179 11.27 -1.03 -12.65
CA ASN A 179 9.81 -1.21 -12.76
C ASN A 179 9.16 0.11 -13.18
N LEU A 180 9.21 0.38 -14.49
CA LEU A 180 8.72 1.63 -15.06
C LEU A 180 7.25 1.90 -14.73
N SER A 181 6.38 0.90 -14.73
CA SER A 181 4.95 1.09 -14.45
C SER A 181 4.71 1.58 -13.02
N SER A 182 5.32 0.93 -12.04
CA SER A 182 5.25 1.35 -10.63
C SER A 182 5.97 2.67 -10.38
N SER A 183 7.16 2.84 -10.97
CA SER A 183 7.97 4.05 -10.82
C SER A 183 7.25 5.28 -11.38
N LEU A 184 6.65 5.20 -12.57
CA LEU A 184 5.89 6.29 -13.16
C LEU A 184 4.62 6.61 -12.38
N ALA A 185 3.89 5.59 -11.92
CA ALA A 185 2.69 5.78 -11.11
C ALA A 185 3.01 6.53 -9.80
N VAL A 186 4.06 6.12 -9.10
CA VAL A 186 4.46 6.78 -7.84
C VAL A 186 5.00 8.19 -8.12
N ARG A 187 5.89 8.37 -9.10
CA ARG A 187 6.48 9.69 -9.45
C ARG A 187 5.46 10.70 -9.95
N ARG A 188 4.33 10.23 -10.48
CA ARG A 188 3.23 11.11 -10.87
C ARG A 188 2.68 11.89 -9.68
N TYR A 189 2.63 11.28 -8.50
CA TYR A 189 2.02 11.85 -7.30
C TYR A 189 3.04 12.23 -6.22
N ALA A 190 4.23 11.62 -6.21
CA ALA A 190 5.26 11.89 -5.23
C ALA A 190 6.62 12.02 -5.92
N ASN A 191 7.13 13.24 -6.03
CA ASN A 191 8.33 13.56 -6.80
C ASN A 191 9.59 13.75 -5.96
N LYS A 192 9.47 13.83 -4.62
CA LYS A 192 10.61 13.99 -3.73
C LYS A 192 11.13 12.61 -3.30
N ILE A 193 12.41 12.33 -3.53
CA ILE A 193 13.06 11.11 -3.01
C ILE A 193 13.12 11.24 -1.49
N TYR A 194 12.61 10.23 -0.79
CA TYR A 194 12.60 10.14 0.66
C TYR A 194 13.74 9.29 1.20
N LYS A 195 13.94 8.12 0.60
CA LYS A 195 15.03 7.19 0.96
C LYS A 195 15.54 6.47 -0.28
N GLU A 196 16.82 6.17 -0.27
CA GLU A 196 17.48 5.28 -1.22
C GLU A 196 17.95 4.03 -0.49
N PHE A 197 17.75 2.88 -1.14
CA PHE A 197 18.16 1.59 -0.61
C PHE A 197 19.09 0.93 -1.61
N VAL A 198 20.04 0.16 -1.11
CA VAL A 198 20.97 -0.61 -1.93
C VAL A 198 20.82 -2.09 -1.59
N THR A 199 20.65 -2.92 -2.59
CA THR A 199 20.70 -4.37 -2.46
C THR A 199 22.11 -4.86 -2.71
N TYR A 200 22.60 -5.77 -1.88
CA TYR A 200 23.88 -6.44 -2.05
C TYR A 200 23.62 -7.89 -2.40
N GLU A 201 24.29 -8.38 -3.43
CA GLU A 201 24.32 -9.80 -3.82
C GLU A 201 25.74 -10.34 -3.59
N LYS A 202 25.83 -11.57 -3.13
CA LYS A 202 27.10 -12.29 -2.98
C LYS A 202 26.91 -13.70 -3.52
N ASP A 203 27.78 -14.08 -4.45
CA ASP A 203 27.86 -15.46 -4.91
C ASP A 203 28.33 -16.35 -3.75
N ILE A 204 27.56 -17.38 -3.47
CA ILE A 204 27.93 -18.43 -2.51
C ILE A 204 28.49 -19.58 -3.34
N PRO A 205 29.79 -19.91 -3.22
CA PRO A 205 30.32 -21.08 -3.89
C PRO A 205 29.56 -22.33 -3.41
N LEU A 206 29.08 -23.11 -4.35
CA LEU A 206 28.51 -24.44 -4.07
C LEU A 206 29.61 -25.28 -3.42
N LEU A 207 29.37 -25.75 -2.21
CA LEU A 207 30.23 -26.70 -1.49
C LEU A 207 30.20 -28.07 -2.16
#